data_730452b3725de28ffc826cad557e36a5
#
_entry.id   730452b3725de28ffc826cad557e36a5
#
_cell.length_a   1.000
_cell.length_b   1.000
_cell.length_c   1.000
_cell.angle_alpha   90.00
_cell.angle_beta   90.00
_cell.angle_gamma   90.00
#
_symmetry.space_group_name_H-M   'P 1'
#
loop_
_entity.id
_entity.type
_entity.pdbx_description
1 polymer ?
#
loop_
_entity_poly.entity_id
_entity_poly.type
_entity_poly.pdbx_seq_one_letter_code
_entity_poly.pdbx_strand_id
1 'polypeptide(L)'
;KVLTIESLCSLIKDGTHQTPTYTEDTINGFKFLSSKDVMSKKIDWSDIKYIPSDLHEKLYAVVKPIKNDILMSKNGVNYGVAAVNDTDEVFDIYVSLALLRPKTDIINPVYFRSAINSPDTKRQFDSSIKGIGVPNLHLGEIKKTKILVPPVDKQNEYVSFVEQVDKSKYHGMFAFEMGVAA
;
A
#
# COMPACT_ATOMS: atom_id res chain seq x y z
N LYS A 1 1.03 -0.24 -22.99
CA LYS A 1 -0.42 0.08 -22.95
C LYS A 1 -0.67 1.03 -21.79
N VAL A 2 -1.77 1.78 -21.85
CA VAL A 2 -2.28 2.57 -20.72
C VAL A 2 -3.60 1.96 -20.28
N LEU A 3 -3.70 1.57 -19.02
CA LEU A 3 -4.87 0.89 -18.44
C LEU A 3 -5.31 1.60 -17.16
N THR A 4 -6.58 1.49 -16.79
CA THR A 4 -7.09 2.03 -15.53
C THR A 4 -6.75 1.10 -14.36
N ILE A 5 -6.60 1.65 -13.16
CA ILE A 5 -6.41 0.83 -11.94
C ILE A 5 -7.53 -0.21 -11.80
N GLU A 6 -8.77 0.17 -12.11
CA GLU A 6 -9.90 -0.78 -12.07
C GLU A 6 -9.69 -2.00 -12.97
N SER A 7 -9.20 -1.79 -14.19
CA SER A 7 -8.96 -2.90 -15.13
C SER A 7 -7.79 -3.80 -14.71
N LEU A 8 -6.84 -3.26 -13.93
CA LEU A 8 -5.65 -3.96 -13.43
C LEU A 8 -5.92 -4.76 -12.16
N CYS A 9 -7.04 -4.54 -11.47
CA CYS A 9 -7.33 -5.16 -10.19
C CYS A 9 -8.50 -6.13 -10.26
N SER A 10 -8.43 -7.21 -9.49
CA SER A 10 -9.54 -8.13 -9.24
C SER A 10 -10.40 -7.68 -8.04
N LEU A 11 -9.83 -6.86 -7.15
CA LEU A 11 -10.52 -6.30 -5.99
C LEU A 11 -10.00 -4.88 -5.73
N ILE A 12 -10.91 -3.95 -5.44
CA ILE A 12 -10.60 -2.61 -4.95
C ILE A 12 -11.59 -2.30 -3.83
N LYS A 13 -11.10 -2.21 -2.60
CA LYS A 13 -11.90 -1.89 -1.40
C LYS A 13 -11.10 -0.99 -0.47
N ASP A 14 -11.77 -0.30 0.41
CA ASP A 14 -11.17 0.34 1.59
C ASP A 14 -11.47 -0.47 2.86
N GLY A 15 -10.80 -0.09 3.95
CA GLY A 15 -10.99 -0.69 5.26
C GLY A 15 -12.27 -0.20 5.95
N THR A 16 -12.41 -0.55 7.23
CA THR A 16 -13.57 -0.17 8.01
C THR A 16 -13.71 1.35 8.16
N HIS A 17 -14.95 1.85 8.02
CA HIS A 17 -15.30 3.25 8.23
C HIS A 17 -15.58 3.57 9.71
N GLN A 18 -15.75 2.56 10.54
CA GLN A 18 -15.92 2.74 11.99
C GLN A 18 -14.57 2.84 12.66
N THR A 19 -14.41 3.80 13.56
CA THR A 19 -13.21 3.88 14.39
C THR A 19 -13.15 2.63 15.26
N PRO A 20 -12.07 1.83 15.16
CA PRO A 20 -11.98 0.58 15.89
C PRO A 20 -11.72 0.82 17.38
N THR A 21 -12.19 -0.10 18.21
CA THR A 21 -11.69 -0.23 19.57
C THR A 21 -10.33 -0.92 19.50
N TYR A 22 -9.30 -0.27 20.02
CA TYR A 22 -7.95 -0.85 20.09
C TYR A 22 -7.78 -1.68 21.36
N THR A 23 -6.83 -2.60 21.32
CA THR A 23 -6.40 -3.39 22.50
C THR A 23 -4.89 -3.31 22.66
N GLU A 24 -4.42 -3.38 23.90
CA GLU A 24 -3.00 -3.52 24.23
C GLU A 24 -2.54 -5.00 24.25
N ASP A 25 -3.48 -5.94 24.12
CA ASP A 25 -3.17 -7.37 24.02
C ASP A 25 -2.61 -7.70 22.63
N THR A 26 -1.30 -7.73 22.51
CA THR A 26 -0.60 -8.08 21.26
C THR A 26 -0.50 -9.58 21.02
N ILE A 27 -0.87 -10.42 22.01
CA ILE A 27 -0.82 -11.89 21.90
C ILE A 27 -2.10 -12.42 21.27
N ASN A 28 -3.26 -11.95 21.73
CA ASN A 28 -4.57 -12.39 21.26
C ASN A 28 -5.22 -11.36 20.32
N GLY A 29 -4.65 -10.17 20.21
CA GLY A 29 -5.10 -9.12 19.31
C GLY A 29 -4.60 -9.31 17.88
N PHE A 30 -5.28 -8.69 16.94
CA PHE A 30 -4.95 -8.71 15.51
C PHE A 30 -4.40 -7.36 15.06
N LYS A 31 -3.38 -7.38 14.21
CA LYS A 31 -2.75 -6.19 13.64
C LYS A 31 -3.77 -5.36 12.86
N PHE A 32 -3.70 -4.04 13.01
CA PHE A 32 -4.61 -3.12 12.35
C PHE A 32 -3.83 -1.94 11.75
N LEU A 33 -3.86 -1.84 10.43
CA LEU A 33 -3.09 -0.87 9.67
C LEU A 33 -3.94 0.32 9.22
N SER A 34 -3.30 1.48 9.16
CA SER A 34 -3.85 2.73 8.67
C SER A 34 -2.87 3.41 7.70
N SER A 35 -3.22 4.58 7.18
CA SER A 35 -2.36 5.29 6.23
C SER A 35 -0.96 5.60 6.75
N LYS A 36 -0.77 5.79 8.07
CA LYS A 36 0.55 6.05 8.67
C LYS A 36 1.54 4.91 8.40
N ASP A 37 1.04 3.69 8.31
CA ASP A 37 1.85 2.47 8.26
C ASP A 37 2.38 2.15 6.84
N VAL A 38 2.08 3.01 5.83
CA VAL A 38 2.56 2.83 4.45
C VAL A 38 3.37 4.03 3.91
N MET A 39 3.65 5.03 4.75
CA MET A 39 4.26 6.31 4.33
C MET A 39 5.68 6.15 3.77
N SER A 40 6.41 5.13 4.17
CA SER A 40 7.75 4.80 3.64
C SER A 40 7.72 4.08 2.28
N LYS A 41 6.53 3.89 1.67
CA LYS A 41 6.29 3.06 0.46
C LYS A 41 6.56 1.57 0.70
N LYS A 42 6.69 1.17 1.95
CA LYS A 42 6.72 -0.18 2.51
C LYS A 42 5.78 -0.21 3.69
N ILE A 43 5.34 -1.39 4.11
CA ILE A 43 4.56 -1.52 5.35
C ILE A 43 5.54 -1.39 6.52
N ASP A 44 5.28 -0.41 7.38
CA ASP A 44 6.03 -0.21 8.62
C ASP A 44 5.30 -0.94 9.76
N TRP A 45 5.91 -2.01 10.22
CA TRP A 45 5.40 -2.87 11.29
C TRP A 45 5.83 -2.43 12.71
N SER A 46 6.60 -1.36 12.84
CA SER A 46 7.24 -0.96 14.11
C SER A 46 6.27 -0.39 15.16
N ASP A 47 5.18 0.26 14.72
CA ASP A 47 4.19 0.90 15.61
C ASP A 47 2.76 0.55 15.19
N ILE A 48 2.48 -0.75 15.09
CA ILE A 48 1.17 -1.26 14.67
C ILE A 48 0.19 -1.23 15.84
N LYS A 49 -1.04 -0.81 15.56
CA LYS A 49 -2.16 -0.95 16.49
C LYS A 49 -2.75 -2.36 16.42
N TYR A 50 -3.41 -2.76 17.51
CA TYR A 50 -4.09 -4.05 17.60
C TYR A 50 -5.57 -3.86 17.89
N ILE A 51 -6.39 -4.77 17.38
CA ILE A 51 -7.84 -4.83 17.62
C ILE A 51 -8.21 -6.18 18.25
N PRO A 52 -9.33 -6.25 19.01
CA PRO A 52 -9.82 -7.50 19.58
C PRO A 52 -10.26 -8.52 18.50
N SER A 53 -10.23 -9.79 18.86
CA SER A 53 -10.56 -10.92 17.99
C SER A 53 -11.99 -10.83 17.42
N ASP A 54 -12.98 -10.46 18.23
CA ASP A 54 -14.37 -10.33 17.79
C ASP A 54 -14.58 -9.23 16.73
N LEU A 55 -13.78 -8.16 16.78
CA LEU A 55 -13.77 -7.12 15.76
C LEU A 55 -13.04 -7.61 14.51
N HIS A 56 -11.88 -8.26 14.67
CA HIS A 56 -11.15 -8.87 13.56
C HIS A 56 -12.04 -9.81 12.73
N GLU A 57 -12.75 -10.73 13.35
CA GLU A 57 -13.63 -11.69 12.66
C GLU A 57 -14.64 -10.97 11.74
N LYS A 58 -15.23 -9.86 12.21
CA LYS A 58 -16.18 -9.06 11.45
C LYS A 58 -15.52 -8.34 10.26
N LEU A 59 -14.35 -7.74 10.47
CA LEU A 59 -13.66 -6.94 9.46
C LEU A 59 -13.02 -7.83 8.40
N TYR A 60 -12.36 -8.90 8.81
CA TYR A 60 -11.67 -9.83 7.95
C TYR A 60 -12.60 -10.62 7.02
N ALA A 61 -13.86 -10.82 7.45
CA ALA A 61 -14.92 -11.38 6.59
C ALA A 61 -15.27 -10.46 5.40
N VAL A 62 -15.06 -9.14 5.52
CA VAL A 62 -15.41 -8.14 4.50
C VAL A 62 -14.21 -7.80 3.60
N VAL A 63 -13.05 -7.57 4.22
CA VAL A 63 -11.79 -7.26 3.51
C VAL A 63 -10.71 -8.14 4.09
N LYS A 64 -10.22 -9.07 3.30
CA LYS A 64 -9.16 -10.00 3.64
C LYS A 64 -7.89 -9.64 2.86
N PRO A 65 -6.95 -8.87 3.44
CA PRO A 65 -5.67 -8.62 2.81
C PRO A 65 -4.90 -9.93 2.59
N ILE A 66 -4.27 -10.06 1.43
CA ILE A 66 -3.41 -11.19 1.09
C ILE A 66 -2.10 -10.69 0.51
N LYS A 67 -1.11 -11.56 0.45
CA LYS A 67 0.18 -11.28 -0.18
C LYS A 67 0.01 -10.75 -1.60
N ASN A 68 0.83 -9.78 -1.98
CA ASN A 68 0.80 -9.04 -3.25
C ASN A 68 -0.33 -7.99 -3.38
N ASP A 69 -1.21 -7.85 -2.40
CA ASP A 69 -2.12 -6.70 -2.39
C ASP A 69 -1.33 -5.39 -2.24
N ILE A 70 -1.82 -4.33 -2.86
CA ILE A 70 -1.30 -2.97 -2.68
C ILE A 70 -2.15 -2.28 -1.62
N LEU A 71 -1.51 -1.73 -0.60
CA LEU A 71 -2.13 -0.83 0.36
C LEU A 71 -1.78 0.60 0.00
N MET A 72 -2.78 1.44 -0.23
CA MET A 72 -2.56 2.82 -0.65
C MET A 72 -3.30 3.80 0.26
N SER A 73 -2.58 4.81 0.76
CA SER A 73 -3.19 5.90 1.53
C SER A 73 -4.14 6.72 0.66
N LYS A 74 -5.32 7.03 1.18
CA LYS A 74 -6.32 7.83 0.45
C LYS A 74 -6.75 9.12 1.16
N ASN A 75 -6.38 9.30 2.42
CA ASN A 75 -6.75 10.45 3.24
C ASN A 75 -5.52 11.22 3.74
N GLY A 76 -5.72 12.51 4.04
CA GLY A 76 -4.70 13.40 4.59
C GLY A 76 -3.76 13.96 3.51
N VAL A 77 -2.78 14.76 3.93
CA VAL A 77 -1.86 15.45 3.02
C VAL A 77 -0.97 14.51 2.20
N ASN A 78 -0.74 13.29 2.68
CA ASN A 78 0.09 12.26 2.05
C ASN A 78 -0.73 11.15 1.39
N TYR A 79 -1.86 11.49 0.77
CA TYR A 79 -2.65 10.53 0.00
C TYR A 79 -1.90 10.05 -1.26
N GLY A 80 -2.22 8.84 -1.70
CA GLY A 80 -1.65 8.25 -2.91
C GLY A 80 -0.32 7.54 -2.70
N VAL A 81 0.15 7.40 -1.45
CA VAL A 81 1.34 6.60 -1.13
C VAL A 81 0.95 5.13 -1.04
N ALA A 82 1.67 4.29 -1.77
CA ALA A 82 1.37 2.87 -1.91
C ALA A 82 2.53 1.97 -1.45
N ALA A 83 2.19 0.89 -0.77
CA ALA A 83 3.09 -0.20 -0.37
C ALA A 83 2.54 -1.55 -0.85
N VAL A 84 3.44 -2.51 -1.10
CA VAL A 84 3.05 -3.92 -1.37
C VAL A 84 2.95 -4.65 -0.05
N ASN A 85 1.91 -5.46 0.14
CA ASN A 85 1.91 -6.48 1.17
C ASN A 85 2.79 -7.65 0.70
N ASP A 86 4.02 -7.72 1.18
CA ASP A 86 5.01 -8.75 0.84
C ASP A 86 5.02 -9.92 1.84
N THR A 87 4.07 -9.93 2.79
CA THR A 87 3.98 -10.92 3.87
C THR A 87 2.70 -11.77 3.77
N ASP A 88 2.67 -12.85 4.54
CA ASP A 88 1.49 -13.67 4.78
C ASP A 88 0.84 -13.34 6.15
N GLU A 89 1.19 -12.20 6.74
CA GLU A 89 0.63 -11.72 8.00
C GLU A 89 -0.88 -11.48 7.90
N VAL A 90 -1.59 -11.79 8.96
CA VAL A 90 -3.03 -11.55 9.11
C VAL A 90 -3.23 -10.19 9.75
N PHE A 91 -3.97 -9.31 9.09
CA PHE A 91 -4.25 -7.97 9.60
C PHE A 91 -5.52 -7.40 8.97
N ASP A 92 -6.04 -6.37 9.59
CA ASP A 92 -7.16 -5.57 9.10
C ASP A 92 -6.70 -4.16 8.73
N ILE A 93 -7.52 -3.43 8.00
CA ILE A 93 -7.20 -2.08 7.52
C ILE A 93 -8.29 -1.07 7.84
N TYR A 94 -7.86 0.17 8.10
CA TYR A 94 -8.74 1.31 8.30
C TYR A 94 -9.13 1.96 6.97
N VAL A 95 -10.24 2.71 6.97
CA VAL A 95 -10.77 3.45 5.80
C VAL A 95 -9.76 4.42 5.16
N SER A 96 -8.71 4.81 5.89
CA SER A 96 -7.62 5.62 5.36
C SER A 96 -6.72 4.89 4.35
N LEU A 97 -6.88 3.57 4.22
CA LEU A 97 -6.23 2.73 3.21
C LEU A 97 -7.22 2.20 2.19
N ALA A 98 -6.84 2.25 0.92
CA ALA A 98 -7.42 1.45 -0.14
C ALA A 98 -6.58 0.19 -0.35
N LEU A 99 -7.24 -0.96 -0.45
CA LEU A 99 -6.65 -2.22 -0.86
C LEU A 99 -6.91 -2.43 -2.35
N LEU A 100 -5.83 -2.61 -3.11
CA LEU A 100 -5.88 -2.89 -4.54
C LEU A 100 -5.25 -4.27 -4.75
N ARG A 101 -6.02 -5.24 -5.24
CA ARG A 101 -5.54 -6.59 -5.56
C ARG A 101 -5.21 -6.69 -7.04
N PRO A 102 -3.93 -6.65 -7.41
CA PRO A 102 -3.53 -6.69 -8.82
C PRO A 102 -3.83 -8.06 -9.45
N LYS A 103 -4.16 -8.03 -10.74
CA LYS A 103 -4.15 -9.20 -11.61
C LYS A 103 -2.71 -9.49 -11.98
N THR A 104 -2.06 -10.41 -11.29
CA THR A 104 -0.61 -10.65 -11.38
C THR A 104 -0.15 -11.25 -12.72
N ASP A 105 -1.06 -11.72 -13.53
CA ASP A 105 -0.85 -12.10 -14.93
C ASP A 105 -0.69 -10.90 -15.87
N ILE A 106 -1.14 -9.71 -15.45
CA ILE A 106 -1.10 -8.47 -16.23
C ILE A 106 -0.08 -7.49 -15.67
N ILE A 107 0.00 -7.38 -14.35
CA ILE A 107 0.85 -6.38 -13.69
C ILE A 107 1.57 -6.96 -12.48
N ASN A 108 2.89 -6.80 -12.46
CA ASN A 108 3.73 -7.15 -11.32
C ASN A 108 3.41 -6.22 -10.14
N PRO A 109 3.15 -6.72 -8.93
CA PRO A 109 2.79 -5.90 -7.76
C PRO A 109 3.82 -4.83 -7.39
N VAL A 110 5.12 -5.13 -7.48
CA VAL A 110 6.19 -4.18 -7.19
C VAL A 110 6.26 -3.08 -8.25
N TYR A 111 6.09 -3.44 -9.53
CA TYR A 111 5.96 -2.46 -10.61
C TYR A 111 4.72 -1.58 -10.39
N PHE A 112 3.57 -2.18 -10.06
CA PHE A 112 2.32 -1.46 -9.84
C PHE A 112 2.44 -0.47 -8.69
N ARG A 113 3.00 -0.88 -7.54
CA ARG A 113 3.33 0.03 -6.43
C ARG A 113 4.18 1.21 -6.90
N SER A 114 5.21 0.95 -7.71
CA SER A 114 6.09 2.01 -8.20
C SER A 114 5.37 2.95 -9.17
N ALA A 115 4.52 2.43 -10.04
CA ALA A 115 3.70 3.21 -10.95
C ALA A 115 2.68 4.09 -10.21
N ILE A 116 2.04 3.57 -9.15
CA ILE A 116 1.14 4.35 -8.29
C ILE A 116 1.91 5.49 -7.60
N ASN A 117 3.11 5.24 -7.11
CA ASN A 117 3.95 6.24 -6.45
C ASN A 117 4.66 7.21 -7.43
N SER A 118 4.40 7.11 -8.74
CA SER A 118 5.03 7.96 -9.73
C SER A 118 4.47 9.40 -9.72
N PRO A 119 5.26 10.39 -10.15
CA PRO A 119 4.77 11.76 -10.29
C PRO A 119 3.57 11.87 -11.24
N ASP A 120 3.50 11.06 -12.29
CA ASP A 120 2.38 11.07 -13.25
C ASP A 120 1.07 10.64 -12.59
N THR A 121 1.10 9.58 -11.80
CA THR A 121 -0.06 9.12 -11.04
C THR A 121 -0.44 10.13 -9.97
N LYS A 122 0.54 10.72 -9.27
CA LYS A 122 0.27 11.76 -8.28
C LYS A 122 -0.44 12.96 -8.89
N ARG A 123 -0.04 13.44 -10.08
CA ARG A 123 -0.74 14.53 -10.78
C ARG A 123 -2.21 14.17 -11.09
N GLN A 124 -2.51 12.93 -11.46
CA GLN A 124 -3.88 12.49 -11.69
C GLN A 124 -4.69 12.52 -10.38
N PHE A 125 -4.11 12.05 -9.27
CA PHE A 125 -4.75 12.12 -7.96
C PHE A 125 -4.99 13.58 -7.55
N ASP A 126 -4.01 14.46 -7.69
CA ASP A 126 -4.13 15.87 -7.34
C ASP A 126 -5.24 16.57 -8.13
N SER A 127 -5.38 16.25 -9.41
CA SER A 127 -6.45 16.81 -10.25
C SER A 127 -7.84 16.30 -9.90
N SER A 128 -7.95 15.18 -9.18
CA SER A 128 -9.22 14.58 -8.78
C SER A 128 -9.70 15.01 -7.39
N ILE A 129 -8.80 15.57 -6.56
CA ILE A 129 -9.18 16.12 -5.25
C ILE A 129 -9.98 17.42 -5.45
N LYS A 130 -11.17 17.45 -4.87
CA LYS A 130 -12.08 18.61 -4.95
C LYS A 130 -12.42 19.12 -3.56
N GLY A 131 -12.57 20.43 -3.43
CA GLY A 131 -13.04 21.08 -2.21
C GLY A 131 -11.94 21.60 -1.29
N ILE A 132 -12.39 22.33 -0.24
CA ILE A 132 -11.55 22.91 0.81
C ILE A 132 -11.67 22.00 2.03
N GLY A 133 -10.61 21.36 2.46
CA GLY A 133 -10.62 20.45 3.61
C GLY A 133 -9.51 19.42 3.58
N VAL A 134 -9.61 18.41 4.44
CA VAL A 134 -8.66 17.29 4.44
C VAL A 134 -8.81 16.50 3.13
N PRO A 135 -7.75 16.39 2.33
CA PRO A 135 -7.82 15.64 1.08
C PRO A 135 -8.32 14.21 1.31
N ASN A 136 -9.25 13.78 0.45
CA ASN A 136 -9.79 12.43 0.46
C ASN A 136 -9.90 11.92 -0.98
N LEU A 137 -9.10 10.93 -1.33
CA LEU A 137 -9.10 10.30 -2.63
C LEU A 137 -10.13 9.16 -2.64
N HIS A 138 -11.28 9.42 -3.24
CA HIS A 138 -12.36 8.43 -3.31
C HIS A 138 -12.00 7.24 -4.19
N LEU A 139 -12.51 6.04 -3.84
CA LEU A 139 -12.27 4.81 -4.63
C LEU A 139 -12.65 4.97 -6.11
N GLY A 140 -13.70 5.73 -6.40
CA GLY A 140 -14.12 6.01 -7.78
C GLY A 140 -13.05 6.75 -8.60
N GLU A 141 -12.29 7.65 -8.00
CA GLU A 141 -11.19 8.35 -8.65
C GLU A 141 -9.95 7.47 -8.77
N ILE A 142 -9.65 6.68 -7.74
CA ILE A 142 -8.58 5.67 -7.78
C ILE A 142 -8.82 4.72 -8.95
N LYS A 143 -10.01 4.21 -9.10
CA LYS A 143 -10.41 3.26 -10.18
C LYS A 143 -10.14 3.82 -11.57
N LYS A 144 -10.45 5.09 -11.82
CA LYS A 144 -10.30 5.77 -13.12
C LYS A 144 -8.85 6.15 -13.45
N THR A 145 -7.97 6.17 -12.46
CA THR A 145 -6.57 6.58 -12.63
C THR A 145 -5.86 5.67 -13.63
N LYS A 146 -5.12 6.28 -14.55
CA LYS A 146 -4.46 5.58 -15.66
C LYS A 146 -3.01 5.24 -15.29
N ILE A 147 -2.63 4.00 -15.56
CA ILE A 147 -1.28 3.47 -15.33
C ILE A 147 -0.68 3.02 -16.66
N LEU A 148 0.57 3.39 -16.92
CA LEU A 148 1.35 2.83 -18.01
C LEU A 148 1.72 1.37 -17.67
N VAL A 149 1.36 0.44 -18.55
CA VAL A 149 1.60 -0.99 -18.37
C VAL A 149 2.46 -1.50 -19.51
N PRO A 150 3.78 -1.61 -19.32
CA PRO A 150 4.69 -2.25 -20.27
C PRO A 150 4.39 -3.76 -20.40
N PRO A 151 5.00 -4.46 -21.37
CA PRO A 151 5.05 -5.93 -21.36
C PRO A 151 5.62 -6.47 -20.05
N VAL A 152 5.20 -7.68 -19.65
CA VAL A 152 5.54 -8.26 -18.33
C VAL A 152 7.06 -8.45 -18.16
N ASP A 153 7.77 -8.79 -19.22
CA ASP A 153 9.24 -8.88 -19.22
C ASP A 153 9.90 -7.56 -18.82
N LYS A 154 9.40 -6.43 -19.36
CA LYS A 154 9.89 -5.10 -19.01
C LYS A 154 9.52 -4.66 -17.59
N GLN A 155 8.38 -5.10 -17.08
CA GLN A 155 8.04 -4.90 -15.67
C GLN A 155 9.01 -5.67 -14.77
N ASN A 156 9.33 -6.91 -15.10
CA ASN A 156 10.24 -7.74 -14.32
C ASN A 156 11.69 -7.23 -14.36
N GLU A 157 12.16 -6.73 -15.51
CA GLU A 157 13.46 -6.05 -15.62
C GLU A 157 13.53 -4.84 -14.66
N TYR A 158 12.48 -4.01 -14.66
CA TYR A 158 12.38 -2.87 -13.74
C TYR A 158 12.39 -3.30 -12.27
N VAL A 159 11.62 -4.34 -11.92
CA VAL A 159 11.55 -4.86 -10.55
C VAL A 159 12.92 -5.36 -10.10
N SER A 160 13.62 -6.14 -10.93
CA SER A 160 14.98 -6.61 -10.63
C SER A 160 15.95 -5.46 -10.38
N PHE A 161 15.85 -4.37 -11.14
CA PHE A 161 16.65 -3.17 -10.93
C PHE A 161 16.33 -2.50 -9.58
N VAL A 162 15.04 -2.32 -9.25
CA VAL A 162 14.60 -1.70 -7.99
C VAL A 162 15.09 -2.51 -6.78
N GLU A 163 14.97 -3.84 -6.84
CA GLU A 163 15.46 -4.73 -5.78
C GLU A 163 16.97 -4.65 -5.57
N GLN A 164 17.74 -4.53 -6.66
CA GLN A 164 19.19 -4.34 -6.58
C GLN A 164 19.55 -3.00 -5.92
N VAL A 165 18.86 -1.93 -6.30
CA VAL A 165 19.06 -0.59 -5.70
C VAL A 165 18.72 -0.62 -4.20
N ASP A 166 17.60 -1.26 -3.82
CA ASP A 166 17.22 -1.38 -2.41
C ASP A 166 18.29 -2.15 -1.62
N LYS A 167 18.77 -3.28 -2.12
CA LYS A 167 19.86 -4.06 -1.50
C LYS A 167 21.15 -3.24 -1.34
N SER A 168 21.54 -2.48 -2.37
CA SER A 168 22.74 -1.63 -2.33
C SER A 168 22.65 -0.53 -1.28
N LYS A 169 21.47 0.07 -1.09
CA LYS A 169 21.24 1.05 -0.01
C LYS A 169 21.43 0.45 1.37
N TYR A 170 20.91 -0.75 1.62
CA TYR A 170 21.11 -1.44 2.90
C TYR A 170 22.59 -1.75 3.16
N HIS A 171 23.32 -2.25 2.18
CA HIS A 171 24.78 -2.49 2.33
C HIS A 171 25.55 -1.20 2.59
N GLY A 172 25.21 -0.10 1.92
CA GLY A 172 25.84 1.19 2.15
C GLY A 172 25.58 1.75 3.55
N MET A 173 24.37 1.58 4.09
CA MET A 173 24.04 1.99 5.46
C MET A 173 24.81 1.17 6.50
N PHE A 174 24.87 -0.15 6.36
CA PHE A 174 25.66 -1.01 7.25
C PHE A 174 27.15 -0.70 7.22
N ALA A 175 27.70 -0.45 6.03
CA ALA A 175 29.12 -0.08 5.90
C ALA A 175 29.42 1.28 6.54
N PHE A 176 28.49 2.23 6.48
CA PHE A 176 28.65 3.52 7.11
C PHE A 176 28.57 3.43 8.65
N GLU A 177 27.61 2.67 9.18
CA GLU A 177 27.49 2.42 10.63
C GLU A 177 28.70 1.68 11.20
N MET A 178 29.25 0.71 10.46
CA MET A 178 30.46 -0.01 10.87
C MET A 178 31.74 0.82 10.71
N GLY A 179 31.79 1.78 9.78
CA GLY A 179 32.94 2.66 9.55
C GLY A 179 33.08 3.82 10.54
N VAL A 180 32.05 4.12 11.31
CA VAL A 180 32.10 5.15 12.39
C VAL A 180 32.56 4.55 13.72
N ALA A 181 32.74 3.23 13.82
CA ALA A 181 33.20 2.52 15.02
C ALA A 181 34.69 2.13 14.96
N ALA A 182 35.50 2.74 14.09
CA ALA A 182 36.94 2.53 13.99
C ALA A 182 37.72 3.82 14.29
#